data_34eb182baa88479f7a3450aadd0e7bdb
#
_entry.id   34eb182baa88479f7a3450aadd0e7bdb
#
_cell.length_a   1.000
_cell.length_b   1.000
_cell.length_c   1.000
_cell.angle_alpha   90.00
_cell.angle_beta   90.00
_cell.angle_gamma   90.00
#
_symmetry.space_group_name_H-M   'P 1'
#
loop_
_entity.id
_entity.type
_entity.pdbx_description
1 polymer ?
#
loop_
_entity_poly.entity_id
_entity_poly.type
_entity_poly.pdbx_seq_one_letter_code
_entity_poly.pdbx_strand_id
1 'polypeptide(L)'
;PDLQELHRLFPWVAIWDDHEFANDASVHGAENHDPKTEGDWYARKAAAKQAHSEWLPVSGKPYQRYDIGDLLSLITLDTRVEGRDKQLDMFAAVKGAPDPKAALVAFRDGPWSDPRRSLLGAAQEQWVADQLKASVKAGHKWQLVAQQLVMGGLILPPAVAGWLAPDADKRAAAFVKVGVLAGSIGVPLSMDSWEGYNPARTRFYKAAQAAKANLVVVSGDSHNAWANNLSLAGKPVGVEFAGQGVTSPGFESVLGS
;
A
#
# COMPACT_ATOMS: atom_id res chain seq x y z
N PRO A 1 19.05 20.43 -10.43
CA PRO A 1 19.53 21.44 -9.48
C PRO A 1 18.65 21.52 -8.23
N ASP A 2 17.33 21.62 -8.37
CA ASP A 2 16.42 21.86 -7.24
C ASP A 2 16.33 20.68 -6.27
N LEU A 3 16.29 19.44 -6.77
CA LEU A 3 16.29 18.23 -5.94
C LEU A 3 17.62 18.07 -5.20
N GLN A 4 18.76 18.36 -5.85
CA GLN A 4 20.06 18.34 -5.19
C GLN A 4 20.15 19.39 -4.07
N GLU A 5 19.61 20.58 -4.29
CA GLU A 5 19.56 21.63 -3.28
C GLU A 5 18.67 21.24 -2.09
N LEU A 6 17.52 20.60 -2.37
CA LEU A 6 16.62 20.09 -1.35
C LEU A 6 17.30 19.02 -0.49
N HIS A 7 18.02 18.06 -1.12
CA HIS A 7 18.79 17.04 -0.40
C HIS A 7 19.93 17.64 0.43
N ARG A 8 20.52 18.76 -0.02
CA ARG A 8 21.58 19.46 0.71
C ARG A 8 21.07 20.19 1.95
N LEU A 9 19.84 20.71 1.91
CA LEU A 9 19.29 21.59 2.95
C LEU A 9 18.51 20.84 4.04
N PHE A 10 17.93 19.70 3.72
CA PHE A 10 17.00 19.01 4.61
C PHE A 10 17.40 17.55 4.83
N PRO A 11 17.16 17.00 6.05
CA PRO A 11 17.30 15.56 6.26
C PRO A 11 16.21 14.80 5.49
N TRP A 12 16.60 13.66 4.90
CA TRP A 12 15.71 12.80 4.14
C TRP A 12 15.59 11.43 4.77
N VAL A 13 14.36 10.91 4.82
CA VAL A 13 14.07 9.50 5.06
C VAL A 13 13.33 9.02 3.83
N ALA A 14 14.03 8.50 2.85
CA ALA A 14 13.46 7.99 1.63
C ALA A 14 13.30 6.47 1.72
N ILE A 15 12.19 5.98 1.19
CA ILE A 15 11.91 4.57 0.92
C ILE A 15 11.58 4.46 -0.56
N TRP A 16 11.87 3.30 -1.16
CA TRP A 16 11.42 3.02 -2.53
C TRP A 16 9.92 2.75 -2.58
N ASP A 17 9.34 2.88 -3.77
CA ASP A 17 8.05 2.32 -4.09
C ASP A 17 8.20 1.26 -5.21
N ASP A 18 7.20 1.00 -6.02
CA ASP A 18 7.24 -0.01 -7.06
C ASP A 18 8.02 0.43 -8.29
N HIS A 19 7.88 1.71 -8.71
CA HIS A 19 8.50 2.23 -9.92
C HIS A 19 10.03 2.34 -9.86
N GLU A 20 10.64 2.22 -8.69
CA GLU A 20 12.08 1.98 -8.57
C GLU A 20 12.47 0.60 -9.12
N PHE A 21 11.52 -0.34 -9.20
CA PHE A 21 11.70 -1.71 -9.70
C PHE A 21 10.92 -1.95 -10.99
N ALA A 22 9.61 -2.04 -10.89
CA ALA A 22 8.61 -2.14 -11.97
C ALA A 22 7.21 -2.08 -11.34
N ASN A 23 6.20 -1.68 -12.14
CA ASN A 23 4.83 -1.52 -11.66
C ASN A 23 4.32 -2.73 -10.88
N ASP A 24 3.67 -2.48 -9.75
CA ASP A 24 3.14 -3.49 -8.83
C ASP A 24 4.17 -4.54 -8.37
N ALA A 25 5.40 -4.08 -8.10
CA ALA A 25 6.49 -4.94 -7.65
C ALA A 25 6.13 -5.77 -6.43
N SER A 26 6.53 -7.04 -6.45
CA SER A 26 6.35 -8.02 -5.38
C SER A 26 7.64 -8.83 -5.17
N VAL A 27 7.64 -9.78 -4.23
CA VAL A 27 8.82 -10.63 -3.99
C VAL A 27 9.29 -11.34 -5.25
N HIS A 28 8.35 -11.84 -6.07
CA HIS A 28 8.64 -12.77 -7.17
C HIS A 28 8.39 -12.21 -8.57
N GLY A 29 8.09 -10.93 -8.71
CA GLY A 29 7.82 -10.30 -10.01
C GLY A 29 7.14 -8.96 -9.88
N ALA A 30 6.73 -8.41 -11.02
CA ALA A 30 5.97 -7.18 -11.15
C ALA A 30 4.96 -7.32 -12.31
N GLU A 31 4.00 -6.40 -12.38
CA GLU A 31 2.97 -6.45 -13.43
C GLU A 31 3.60 -6.37 -14.84
N ASN A 32 4.49 -5.42 -15.03
CA ASN A 32 5.11 -5.12 -16.33
C ASN A 32 6.55 -5.63 -16.47
N HIS A 33 6.91 -6.69 -15.75
CA HIS A 33 8.19 -7.38 -15.92
C HIS A 33 7.99 -8.74 -16.62
N ASP A 34 8.57 -8.89 -17.82
CA ASP A 34 8.62 -10.16 -18.55
C ASP A 34 10.04 -10.76 -18.48
N PRO A 35 10.24 -11.85 -17.71
CA PRO A 35 11.58 -12.47 -17.59
C PRO A 35 12.15 -13.03 -18.90
N LYS A 36 11.32 -13.23 -19.95
CA LYS A 36 11.80 -13.69 -21.26
C LYS A 36 12.51 -12.61 -22.06
N THR A 37 12.12 -11.35 -21.87
CA THR A 37 12.64 -10.21 -22.63
C THR A 37 13.48 -9.27 -21.78
N GLU A 38 13.26 -9.24 -20.46
CA GLU A 38 13.90 -8.30 -19.53
C GLU A 38 14.84 -8.98 -18.51
N GLY A 39 14.99 -10.32 -18.62
CA GLY A 39 15.90 -11.09 -17.78
C GLY A 39 15.33 -11.47 -16.42
N ASP A 40 16.20 -11.92 -15.52
CA ASP A 40 15.82 -12.42 -14.21
C ASP A 40 15.32 -11.32 -13.27
N TRP A 41 14.15 -11.54 -12.66
CA TRP A 41 13.54 -10.59 -11.73
C TRP A 41 14.42 -10.29 -10.51
N TYR A 42 15.08 -11.28 -9.97
CA TYR A 42 15.91 -11.09 -8.78
C TYR A 42 17.17 -10.28 -9.09
N ALA A 43 17.74 -10.45 -10.29
CA ALA A 43 18.84 -9.61 -10.77
C ALA A 43 18.41 -8.16 -10.93
N ARG A 44 17.24 -7.92 -11.57
CA ARG A 44 16.65 -6.57 -11.71
C ARG A 44 16.40 -5.94 -10.33
N LYS A 45 15.78 -6.68 -9.42
CA LYS A 45 15.50 -6.22 -8.06
C LYS A 45 16.78 -5.87 -7.30
N ALA A 46 17.83 -6.67 -7.40
CA ALA A 46 19.10 -6.39 -6.76
C ALA A 46 19.78 -5.13 -7.33
N ALA A 47 19.76 -4.95 -8.64
CA ALA A 47 20.30 -3.77 -9.31
C ALA A 47 19.55 -2.50 -8.92
N ALA A 48 18.22 -2.56 -8.84
CA ALA A 48 17.39 -1.42 -8.41
C ALA A 48 17.68 -1.01 -6.95
N LYS A 49 17.78 -1.98 -6.03
CA LYS A 49 18.19 -1.72 -4.64
C LYS A 49 19.58 -1.08 -4.55
N GLN A 50 20.52 -1.58 -5.34
CA GLN A 50 21.87 -1.00 -5.40
C GLN A 50 21.81 0.44 -5.91
N ALA A 51 21.15 0.70 -7.04
CA ALA A 51 21.00 2.05 -7.58
C ALA A 51 20.36 3.01 -6.58
N HIS A 52 19.28 2.59 -5.91
CA HIS A 52 18.63 3.39 -4.87
C HIS A 52 19.59 3.76 -3.74
N SER A 53 20.42 2.83 -3.26
CA SER A 53 21.38 3.09 -2.18
C SER A 53 22.59 3.94 -2.63
N GLU A 54 22.96 3.89 -3.92
CA GLU A 54 24.07 4.67 -4.49
C GLU A 54 23.67 6.12 -4.80
N TRP A 55 22.40 6.34 -5.19
CA TRP A 55 21.93 7.66 -5.63
C TRP A 55 21.20 8.46 -4.55
N LEU A 56 20.72 7.81 -3.50
CA LEU A 56 20.03 8.46 -2.40
C LEU A 56 20.84 8.35 -1.10
N PRO A 57 20.86 9.39 -0.25
CA PRO A 57 21.58 9.37 1.02
C PRO A 57 20.83 8.55 2.10
N VAL A 58 20.57 7.28 1.80
CA VAL A 58 19.81 6.34 2.65
C VAL A 58 20.67 5.16 3.08
N SER A 59 20.24 4.47 4.12
CA SER A 59 21.01 3.35 4.69
C SER A 59 21.00 2.07 3.85
N GLY A 60 20.18 1.99 2.79
CA GLY A 60 19.97 0.78 1.99
C GLY A 60 19.21 -0.34 2.70
N LYS A 61 18.77 -0.14 3.93
CA LYS A 61 17.92 -1.11 4.65
C LYS A 61 16.47 -0.97 4.19
N PRO A 62 15.78 -2.10 3.91
CA PRO A 62 14.40 -2.06 3.39
C PRO A 62 13.40 -1.52 4.41
N TYR A 63 13.66 -1.71 5.70
CA TYR A 63 12.85 -1.19 6.80
C TYR A 63 13.72 -0.89 8.01
N GLN A 64 13.39 0.15 8.75
CA GLN A 64 14.18 0.60 9.89
C GLN A 64 13.40 1.51 10.83
N ARG A 65 13.98 1.78 12.00
CA ARG A 65 13.43 2.68 13.00
C ARG A 65 14.43 3.79 13.30
N TYR A 66 13.89 5.00 13.43
CA TYR A 66 14.60 6.19 13.93
C TYR A 66 13.84 6.75 15.12
N ASP A 67 14.54 7.02 16.21
CA ASP A 67 13.95 7.69 17.37
C ASP A 67 14.26 9.19 17.32
N ILE A 68 13.24 10.01 17.43
CA ILE A 68 13.35 11.48 17.38
C ILE A 68 13.06 12.02 18.78
N GLY A 69 14.13 12.16 19.55
CA GLY A 69 14.07 12.51 20.97
C GLY A 69 13.20 11.49 21.72
N ASP A 70 12.42 12.00 22.66
CA ASP A 70 11.38 11.26 23.38
C ASP A 70 9.98 11.41 22.72
N LEU A 71 9.92 12.12 21.59
CA LEU A 71 8.67 12.48 20.94
C LEU A 71 8.08 11.33 20.15
N LEU A 72 8.86 10.74 19.23
CA LEU A 72 8.35 9.73 18.33
C LEU A 72 9.41 8.71 17.89
N SER A 73 8.92 7.53 17.53
CA SER A 73 9.66 6.59 16.69
C SER A 73 9.11 6.65 15.27
N LEU A 74 9.96 7.01 14.30
CA LEU A 74 9.68 6.87 12.89
C LEU A 74 10.08 5.46 12.45
N ILE A 75 9.12 4.68 11.96
CA ILE A 75 9.30 3.30 11.54
C ILE A 75 9.00 3.24 10.04
N THR A 76 10.01 2.96 9.23
CA THR A 76 9.83 2.75 7.79
C THR A 76 9.56 1.28 7.50
N LEU A 77 8.70 0.99 6.52
CA LEU A 77 8.40 -0.38 6.08
C LEU A 77 8.68 -0.53 4.58
N ASP A 78 8.88 -1.77 4.17
CA ASP A 78 8.83 -2.18 2.76
C ASP A 78 7.53 -2.96 2.53
N THR A 79 6.65 -2.41 1.72
CA THR A 79 5.40 -3.04 1.30
C THR A 79 5.46 -3.55 -0.14
N ARG A 80 6.66 -3.59 -0.76
CA ARG A 80 6.84 -3.96 -2.17
C ARG A 80 7.62 -5.26 -2.37
N VAL A 81 8.88 -5.31 -1.99
CA VAL A 81 9.77 -6.35 -2.50
C VAL A 81 10.33 -7.33 -1.48
N GLU A 82 10.15 -7.07 -0.17
CA GLU A 82 10.68 -7.95 0.89
C GLU A 82 9.73 -9.09 1.27
N GLY A 83 8.41 -8.85 1.26
CA GLY A 83 7.45 -9.83 1.76
C GLY A 83 6.09 -9.85 1.08
N ARG A 84 5.92 -9.05 0.04
CA ARG A 84 4.65 -8.89 -0.65
C ARG A 84 4.37 -10.05 -1.62
N ASP A 85 3.26 -10.73 -1.41
CA ASP A 85 2.69 -11.64 -2.40
C ASP A 85 2.27 -10.87 -3.66
N LYS A 86 2.19 -11.59 -4.79
CA LYS A 86 1.60 -11.02 -6.00
C LYS A 86 0.19 -10.49 -5.71
N GLN A 87 -0.08 -9.29 -6.22
CA GLN A 87 -1.39 -8.65 -6.15
C GLN A 87 -2.49 -9.54 -6.74
N LEU A 88 -3.65 -9.53 -6.11
CA LEU A 88 -4.84 -10.16 -6.67
C LEU A 88 -5.47 -9.29 -7.75
N ASP A 89 -6.15 -9.92 -8.69
CA ASP A 89 -6.89 -9.24 -9.76
C ASP A 89 -8.39 -9.58 -9.64
N MET A 90 -9.17 -8.69 -9.05
CA MET A 90 -10.60 -8.86 -8.94
C MET A 90 -11.35 -8.67 -10.27
N PHE A 91 -10.75 -7.92 -11.21
CA PHE A 91 -11.35 -7.73 -12.54
C PHE A 91 -11.23 -8.99 -13.37
N ALA A 92 -10.11 -9.72 -13.26
CA ALA A 92 -9.98 -11.05 -13.85
C ALA A 92 -10.99 -12.04 -13.29
N ALA A 93 -11.33 -11.95 -11.99
CA ALA A 93 -12.30 -12.82 -11.36
C ALA A 93 -13.73 -12.68 -11.94
N VAL A 94 -14.09 -11.48 -12.41
CA VAL A 94 -15.42 -11.21 -13.00
C VAL A 94 -15.45 -11.33 -14.51
N LYS A 95 -14.29 -11.40 -15.16
CA LYS A 95 -14.19 -11.43 -16.63
C LYS A 95 -14.84 -12.70 -17.19
N GLY A 96 -15.92 -12.52 -17.96
CA GLY A 96 -16.66 -13.62 -18.55
C GLY A 96 -17.53 -14.42 -17.57
N ALA A 97 -17.62 -14.00 -16.31
CA ALA A 97 -18.48 -14.66 -15.32
C ALA A 97 -19.98 -14.46 -15.67
N PRO A 98 -20.81 -15.53 -15.68
CA PRO A 98 -22.25 -15.42 -15.89
C PRO A 98 -22.93 -14.56 -14.82
N ASP A 99 -22.46 -14.64 -13.58
CA ASP A 99 -22.88 -13.82 -12.45
C ASP A 99 -21.65 -13.14 -11.82
N PRO A 100 -21.36 -11.89 -12.19
CA PRO A 100 -20.22 -11.14 -11.63
C PRO A 100 -20.28 -10.96 -10.11
N LYS A 101 -21.49 -10.86 -9.52
CA LYS A 101 -21.64 -10.73 -8.07
C LYS A 101 -21.25 -12.01 -7.35
N ALA A 102 -21.71 -13.15 -7.84
CA ALA A 102 -21.32 -14.46 -7.28
C ALA A 102 -19.81 -14.70 -7.42
N ALA A 103 -19.21 -14.29 -8.54
CA ALA A 103 -17.77 -14.38 -8.75
C ALA A 103 -16.99 -13.51 -7.74
N LEU A 104 -17.45 -12.27 -7.46
CA LEU A 104 -16.84 -11.41 -6.45
C LEU A 104 -17.02 -11.93 -5.03
N VAL A 105 -18.15 -12.57 -4.71
CA VAL A 105 -18.36 -13.24 -3.42
C VAL A 105 -17.37 -14.41 -3.27
N ALA A 106 -17.19 -15.24 -4.29
CA ALA A 106 -16.20 -16.32 -4.28
C ALA A 106 -14.76 -15.79 -4.15
N PHE A 107 -14.45 -14.67 -4.83
CA PHE A 107 -13.17 -13.98 -4.70
C PHE A 107 -12.94 -13.48 -3.27
N ARG A 108 -13.94 -12.82 -2.68
CA ARG A 108 -13.90 -12.31 -1.31
C ARG A 108 -13.67 -13.41 -0.29
N ASP A 109 -14.45 -14.48 -0.36
CA ASP A 109 -14.46 -15.56 0.63
C ASP A 109 -13.33 -16.58 0.41
N GLY A 110 -12.67 -16.53 -0.73
CA GLY A 110 -11.53 -17.36 -1.11
C GLY A 110 -10.19 -16.60 -1.09
N PRO A 111 -9.64 -16.24 -2.26
CA PRO A 111 -8.28 -15.73 -2.36
C PRO A 111 -8.03 -14.44 -1.58
N TRP A 112 -9.00 -13.52 -1.51
CA TRP A 112 -8.84 -12.26 -0.78
C TRP A 112 -8.80 -12.46 0.75
N SER A 113 -9.49 -13.46 1.26
CA SER A 113 -9.54 -13.79 2.69
C SER A 113 -8.52 -14.85 3.12
N ASP A 114 -7.64 -15.32 2.24
CA ASP A 114 -6.63 -16.33 2.58
C ASP A 114 -5.70 -15.81 3.69
N PRO A 115 -5.71 -16.42 4.89
CA PRO A 115 -4.93 -15.95 6.04
C PRO A 115 -3.42 -15.98 5.81
N ARG A 116 -2.94 -16.74 4.81
CA ARG A 116 -1.53 -16.85 4.45
C ARG A 116 -1.03 -15.66 3.64
N ARG A 117 -1.93 -14.87 3.07
CA ARG A 117 -1.54 -13.69 2.28
C ARG A 117 -0.67 -12.74 3.09
N SER A 118 0.43 -12.36 2.46
CA SER A 118 1.47 -11.53 3.05
C SER A 118 1.68 -10.23 2.28
N LEU A 119 1.93 -9.17 3.02
CA LEU A 119 2.41 -7.88 2.50
C LEU A 119 3.83 -7.58 2.98
N LEU A 120 4.12 -7.86 4.22
CA LEU A 120 5.42 -7.53 4.83
C LEU A 120 6.36 -8.74 4.91
N GLY A 121 5.84 -9.97 4.81
CA GLY A 121 6.57 -11.18 5.15
C GLY A 121 6.68 -11.38 6.68
N ALA A 122 6.85 -12.62 7.11
CA ALA A 122 6.83 -12.97 8.53
C ALA A 122 7.92 -12.24 9.34
N ALA A 123 9.12 -12.08 8.76
CA ALA A 123 10.22 -11.41 9.44
C ALA A 123 9.94 -9.94 9.73
N GLN A 124 9.44 -9.19 8.75
CA GLN A 124 9.12 -7.78 8.93
C GLN A 124 7.85 -7.58 9.77
N GLU A 125 6.84 -8.47 9.65
CA GLU A 125 5.65 -8.45 10.53
C GLU A 125 6.06 -8.59 12.01
N GLN A 126 6.94 -9.55 12.33
CA GLN A 126 7.43 -9.72 13.70
C GLN A 126 8.26 -8.51 14.13
N TRP A 127 9.17 -8.05 13.26
CA TRP A 127 10.02 -6.90 13.56
C TRP A 127 9.21 -5.64 13.87
N VAL A 128 8.23 -5.27 13.05
CA VAL A 128 7.41 -4.08 13.29
C VAL A 128 6.59 -4.19 14.56
N ALA A 129 6.05 -5.39 14.87
CA ALA A 129 5.34 -5.62 16.12
C ALA A 129 6.26 -5.38 17.35
N ASP A 130 7.52 -5.79 17.27
CA ASP A 130 8.50 -5.59 18.33
C ASP A 130 8.93 -4.11 18.42
N GLN A 131 9.07 -3.40 17.27
CA GLN A 131 9.40 -1.97 17.28
C GLN A 131 8.27 -1.13 17.89
N LEU A 132 7.01 -1.43 17.59
CA LEU A 132 5.86 -0.76 18.20
C LEU A 132 5.85 -0.92 19.72
N LYS A 133 6.04 -2.15 20.20
CA LYS A 133 6.15 -2.44 21.66
C LYS A 133 7.34 -1.72 22.29
N ALA A 134 8.51 -1.78 21.65
CA ALA A 134 9.72 -1.15 22.16
C ALA A 134 9.59 0.37 22.22
N SER A 135 8.97 1.01 21.22
CA SER A 135 8.70 2.44 21.18
C SER A 135 7.79 2.88 22.34
N VAL A 136 6.67 2.19 22.53
CA VAL A 136 5.74 2.47 23.63
C VAL A 136 6.43 2.27 24.99
N LYS A 137 7.20 1.18 25.14
CA LYS A 137 7.95 0.89 26.38
C LYS A 137 9.01 1.96 26.69
N ALA A 138 9.63 2.53 25.65
CA ALA A 138 10.60 3.62 25.77
C ALA A 138 9.94 4.96 26.14
N GLY A 139 8.61 5.06 26.11
CA GLY A 139 7.85 6.27 26.46
C GLY A 139 7.66 7.24 25.30
N HIS A 140 7.98 6.85 24.06
CA HIS A 140 7.73 7.71 22.90
C HIS A 140 6.23 7.95 22.72
N LYS A 141 5.86 9.21 22.50
CA LYS A 141 4.45 9.63 22.44
C LYS A 141 3.74 9.15 21.20
N TRP A 142 4.49 9.05 20.07
CA TRP A 142 3.95 8.70 18.77
C TRP A 142 4.74 7.56 18.13
N GLN A 143 4.03 6.66 17.46
CA GLN A 143 4.57 5.67 16.57
C GLN A 143 4.17 6.04 15.15
N LEU A 144 5.08 6.75 14.44
CA LEU A 144 4.88 7.18 13.06
C LEU A 144 5.39 6.09 12.12
N VAL A 145 4.49 5.47 11.37
CA VAL A 145 4.83 4.44 10.38
C VAL A 145 4.78 5.07 8.99
N ALA A 146 5.93 5.12 8.31
CA ALA A 146 6.07 5.58 6.93
C ALA A 146 6.21 4.37 6.00
N GLN A 147 5.33 4.27 5.02
CA GLN A 147 5.28 3.15 4.09
C GLN A 147 4.60 3.54 2.76
N GLN A 148 4.57 2.68 1.77
CA GLN A 148 4.19 3.03 0.41
C GLN A 148 2.67 3.13 0.24
N LEU A 149 1.94 2.09 0.59
CA LEU A 149 0.56 1.82 0.20
C LEU A 149 -0.48 2.45 1.12
N VAL A 150 -1.60 2.90 0.58
CA VAL A 150 -2.75 3.35 1.38
C VAL A 150 -3.25 2.20 2.27
N MET A 151 -3.41 2.48 3.57
CA MET A 151 -3.86 1.52 4.58
C MET A 151 -5.35 1.60 4.87
N GLY A 152 -5.93 2.79 4.73
CA GLY A 152 -7.36 3.01 4.85
C GLY A 152 -8.15 2.38 3.70
N GLY A 153 -9.44 2.15 3.95
CA GLY A 153 -10.30 1.49 2.97
C GLY A 153 -10.89 2.43 1.93
N LEU A 154 -10.83 2.02 0.67
CA LEU A 154 -11.50 2.70 -0.43
C LEU A 154 -12.61 1.82 -1.02
N ILE A 155 -13.82 2.05 -0.53
CA ILE A 155 -15.04 1.39 -1.03
C ILE A 155 -15.79 2.36 -1.93
N LEU A 156 -16.03 2.01 -3.19
CA LEU A 156 -16.79 2.86 -4.10
C LEU A 156 -18.29 2.83 -3.74
N PRO A 157 -18.89 3.96 -3.35
CA PRO A 157 -20.32 4.05 -3.15
C PRO A 157 -21.07 4.06 -4.50
N PRO A 158 -22.34 3.60 -4.55
CA PRO A 158 -23.13 3.59 -5.77
C PRO A 158 -23.22 4.95 -6.50
N ALA A 159 -23.14 6.06 -5.75
CA ALA A 159 -23.20 7.42 -6.30
C ALA A 159 -22.07 7.72 -7.30
N VAL A 160 -20.92 7.06 -7.19
CA VAL A 160 -19.79 7.25 -8.10
C VAL A 160 -20.14 6.93 -9.56
N ALA A 161 -21.07 6.02 -9.79
CA ALA A 161 -21.55 5.73 -11.14
C ALA A 161 -22.18 6.95 -11.86
N GLY A 162 -22.71 7.90 -11.09
CA GLY A 162 -23.27 9.14 -11.60
C GLY A 162 -22.24 10.26 -11.82
N TRP A 163 -20.98 10.05 -11.42
CA TRP A 163 -19.90 11.03 -11.62
C TRP A 163 -19.16 10.84 -12.94
N LEU A 164 -19.37 9.70 -13.60
CA LEU A 164 -18.78 9.46 -14.91
C LEU A 164 -19.34 10.46 -15.92
N ALA A 165 -18.45 11.05 -16.72
CA ALA A 165 -18.85 11.87 -17.84
C ALA A 165 -19.69 11.04 -18.85
N PRO A 166 -20.66 11.66 -19.58
CA PRO A 166 -21.48 10.93 -20.55
C PRO A 166 -20.70 10.24 -21.66
N ASP A 167 -19.51 10.73 -21.95
CA ASP A 167 -18.56 10.25 -22.95
C ASP A 167 -17.38 9.48 -22.32
N ALA A 168 -17.47 9.12 -21.05
CA ALA A 168 -16.42 8.39 -20.37
C ALA A 168 -16.01 7.12 -21.13
N ASP A 169 -14.71 6.84 -21.15
CA ASP A 169 -14.16 5.63 -21.75
C ASP A 169 -14.86 4.38 -21.19
N LYS A 170 -15.11 3.42 -22.08
CA LYS A 170 -15.70 2.12 -21.72
C LYS A 170 -14.94 1.37 -20.63
N ARG A 171 -13.61 1.55 -20.56
CA ARG A 171 -12.77 0.96 -19.51
C ARG A 171 -13.06 1.62 -18.16
N ALA A 172 -13.11 2.95 -18.11
CA ALA A 172 -13.46 3.71 -16.90
C ALA A 172 -14.86 3.32 -16.41
N ALA A 173 -15.83 3.25 -17.31
CA ALA A 173 -17.19 2.82 -16.96
C ALA A 173 -17.24 1.38 -16.44
N ALA A 174 -16.50 0.45 -17.04
CA ALA A 174 -16.41 -0.93 -16.57
C ALA A 174 -15.71 -1.02 -15.20
N PHE A 175 -14.64 -0.25 -15.00
CA PHE A 175 -13.92 -0.15 -13.73
C PHE A 175 -14.84 0.33 -12.60
N VAL A 176 -15.56 1.43 -12.80
CA VAL A 176 -16.51 1.94 -11.81
C VAL A 176 -17.63 0.95 -11.53
N LYS A 177 -18.20 0.32 -12.57
CA LYS A 177 -19.27 -0.69 -12.41
C LYS A 177 -18.82 -1.87 -11.55
N VAL A 178 -17.65 -2.43 -11.82
CA VAL A 178 -17.09 -3.54 -11.03
C VAL A 178 -16.75 -3.06 -9.63
N GLY A 179 -16.13 -1.88 -9.48
CA GLY A 179 -15.78 -1.31 -8.18
C GLY A 179 -16.99 -1.04 -7.28
N VAL A 180 -18.10 -0.52 -7.83
CA VAL A 180 -19.37 -0.32 -7.10
C VAL A 180 -19.98 -1.67 -6.71
N LEU A 181 -19.95 -2.66 -7.61
CA LEU A 181 -20.45 -4.01 -7.30
C LEU A 181 -19.61 -4.66 -6.19
N ALA A 182 -18.28 -4.56 -6.27
CA ALA A 182 -17.36 -5.04 -5.24
C ALA A 182 -17.61 -4.32 -3.89
N GLY A 183 -17.76 -3.01 -3.91
CA GLY A 183 -18.09 -2.20 -2.74
C GLY A 183 -19.40 -2.61 -2.06
N SER A 184 -20.41 -3.02 -2.84
CA SER A 184 -21.70 -3.49 -2.31
C SER A 184 -21.61 -4.75 -1.44
N ILE A 185 -20.50 -5.49 -1.54
CA ILE A 185 -20.22 -6.71 -0.76
C ILE A 185 -18.98 -6.55 0.13
N GLY A 186 -18.49 -5.31 0.30
CA GLY A 186 -17.36 -5.00 1.17
C GLY A 186 -15.98 -5.34 0.62
N VAL A 187 -15.84 -5.54 -0.69
CA VAL A 187 -14.54 -5.70 -1.36
C VAL A 187 -14.04 -4.33 -1.80
N PRO A 188 -12.78 -3.95 -1.48
CA PRO A 188 -12.22 -2.66 -1.81
C PRO A 188 -11.96 -2.50 -3.31
N LEU A 189 -11.82 -1.24 -3.75
CA LEU A 189 -11.55 -0.92 -5.14
C LEU A 189 -10.15 -1.38 -5.57
N SER A 190 -9.14 -1.08 -4.76
CA SER A 190 -7.74 -1.35 -5.10
C SER A 190 -7.25 -2.61 -4.40
N MET A 191 -6.68 -3.53 -5.18
CA MET A 191 -5.91 -4.65 -4.66
C MET A 191 -4.45 -4.27 -4.42
N ASP A 192 -3.99 -3.13 -4.96
CA ASP A 192 -2.70 -2.50 -4.68
C ASP A 192 -2.82 -1.51 -3.50
N SER A 193 -3.21 -2.04 -2.36
CA SER A 193 -3.33 -1.33 -1.10
C SER A 193 -3.29 -2.35 0.03
N TRP A 194 -3.22 -1.91 1.28
CA TRP A 194 -3.32 -2.82 2.42
C TRP A 194 -4.64 -3.61 2.44
N GLU A 195 -5.69 -3.06 1.86
CA GLU A 195 -6.96 -3.78 1.75
C GLU A 195 -6.92 -4.98 0.81
N GLY A 196 -6.08 -4.94 -0.24
CA GLY A 196 -5.80 -6.09 -1.10
C GLY A 196 -5.11 -7.25 -0.35
N TYR A 197 -4.57 -6.95 0.84
CA TYR A 197 -3.89 -7.87 1.76
C TYR A 197 -4.57 -7.87 3.14
N ASN A 198 -5.89 -7.92 3.16
CA ASN A 198 -6.71 -7.78 4.36
C ASN A 198 -6.26 -8.63 5.57
N PRO A 199 -5.84 -9.90 5.43
CA PRO A 199 -5.30 -10.66 6.55
C PRO A 199 -3.99 -10.07 7.11
N ALA A 200 -3.07 -9.59 6.26
CA ALA A 200 -1.84 -8.94 6.70
C ALA A 200 -2.13 -7.62 7.42
N ARG A 201 -3.05 -6.79 6.88
CA ARG A 201 -3.51 -5.56 7.55
C ARG A 201 -4.09 -5.85 8.93
N THR A 202 -4.91 -6.90 9.02
CA THR A 202 -5.50 -7.33 10.29
C THR A 202 -4.42 -7.73 11.30
N ARG A 203 -3.36 -8.43 10.89
CA ARG A 203 -2.23 -8.79 11.77
C ARG A 203 -1.48 -7.55 12.25
N PHE A 204 -1.21 -6.60 11.35
CA PHE A 204 -0.58 -5.33 11.71
C PHE A 204 -1.43 -4.52 12.70
N TYR A 205 -2.73 -4.38 12.48
CA TYR A 205 -3.64 -3.68 13.39
C TYR A 205 -3.68 -4.32 14.77
N LYS A 206 -3.73 -5.65 14.84
CA LYS A 206 -3.65 -6.38 16.12
C LYS A 206 -2.33 -6.12 16.85
N ALA A 207 -1.21 -6.06 16.12
CA ALA A 207 0.09 -5.74 16.71
C ALA A 207 0.13 -4.32 17.29
N ALA A 208 -0.41 -3.32 16.56
CA ALA A 208 -0.50 -1.95 17.03
C ALA A 208 -1.40 -1.81 18.27
N GLN A 209 -2.57 -2.45 18.29
CA GLN A 209 -3.46 -2.47 19.45
C GLN A 209 -2.82 -3.19 20.65
N ALA A 210 -2.16 -4.32 20.45
CA ALA A 210 -1.48 -5.06 21.51
C ALA A 210 -0.31 -4.26 22.13
N ALA A 211 0.39 -3.47 21.30
CA ALA A 211 1.42 -2.55 21.77
C ALA A 211 0.84 -1.31 22.48
N LYS A 212 -0.46 -1.03 22.34
CA LYS A 212 -1.10 0.23 22.73
C LYS A 212 -0.45 1.44 22.03
N ALA A 213 -0.08 1.26 20.77
CA ALA A 213 0.60 2.29 20.00
C ALA A 213 -0.33 3.50 19.76
N ASN A 214 0.22 4.69 19.88
CA ASN A 214 -0.41 5.92 19.40
C ASN A 214 0.02 6.09 17.93
N LEU A 215 -0.66 5.32 17.06
CA LEU A 215 -0.24 5.07 15.69
C LEU A 215 -0.66 6.20 14.76
N VAL A 216 0.31 6.73 14.02
CA VAL A 216 0.11 7.57 12.84
C VAL A 216 0.77 6.88 11.66
N VAL A 217 0.06 6.73 10.55
CA VAL A 217 0.59 6.18 9.30
C VAL A 217 0.71 7.31 8.29
N VAL A 218 1.82 7.35 7.56
CA VAL A 218 1.98 8.16 6.36
C VAL A 218 2.26 7.25 5.17
N SER A 219 1.58 7.52 4.06
CA SER A 219 1.63 6.70 2.85
C SER A 219 1.61 7.56 1.57
N GLY A 220 1.78 6.95 0.42
CA GLY A 220 1.78 7.59 -0.89
C GLY A 220 1.02 6.74 -1.92
N ASP A 221 1.70 6.39 -3.02
CA ASP A 221 1.30 5.46 -4.08
C ASP A 221 0.03 5.84 -4.86
N SER A 222 -1.06 6.11 -4.18
CA SER A 222 -2.38 6.34 -4.81
C SER A 222 -2.51 7.65 -5.59
N HIS A 223 -1.48 8.49 -5.57
CA HIS A 223 -1.42 9.82 -6.18
C HIS A 223 -2.49 10.82 -5.68
N ASN A 224 -3.37 10.43 -4.79
CA ASN A 224 -4.37 11.27 -4.16
C ASN A 224 -4.09 11.43 -2.67
N ALA A 225 -4.51 12.56 -2.11
CA ALA A 225 -4.44 12.80 -0.67
C ALA A 225 -5.62 12.12 0.05
N TRP A 226 -5.31 11.39 1.12
CA TRP A 226 -6.29 10.73 1.95
C TRP A 226 -6.05 11.02 3.43
N ALA A 227 -7.13 11.11 4.20
CA ALA A 227 -7.08 11.15 5.65
C ALA A 227 -8.07 10.11 6.19
N ASN A 228 -7.53 9.07 6.84
CA ASN A 228 -8.31 7.91 7.25
C ASN A 228 -8.25 7.68 8.76
N ASN A 229 -9.39 7.37 9.36
CA ASN A 229 -9.42 6.75 10.68
C ASN A 229 -9.25 5.24 10.52
N LEU A 230 -8.19 4.69 11.10
CA LEU A 230 -7.91 3.26 11.06
C LEU A 230 -8.60 2.56 12.23
N SER A 231 -9.36 1.51 11.94
CA SER A 231 -10.08 0.75 12.96
C SER A 231 -10.09 -0.75 12.66
N LEU A 232 -10.18 -1.56 13.71
CA LEU A 232 -10.36 -3.01 13.64
C LEU A 232 -11.53 -3.42 14.52
N ALA A 233 -12.53 -4.04 13.92
CA ALA A 233 -13.76 -4.46 14.61
C ALA A 233 -14.39 -3.32 15.43
N GLY A 234 -14.45 -2.10 14.86
CA GLY A 234 -15.01 -0.90 15.50
C GLY A 234 -14.13 -0.27 16.58
N LYS A 235 -12.95 -0.81 16.86
CA LYS A 235 -11.99 -0.23 17.82
C LYS A 235 -10.94 0.59 17.07
N PRO A 236 -10.60 1.82 17.54
CA PRO A 236 -9.54 2.61 16.93
C PRO A 236 -8.19 1.87 16.94
N VAL A 237 -7.42 2.06 15.89
CA VAL A 237 -6.04 1.60 15.76
C VAL A 237 -5.08 2.78 15.63
N GLY A 238 -5.46 3.80 14.86
CA GLY A 238 -4.66 4.98 14.59
C GLY A 238 -5.30 5.85 13.51
N VAL A 239 -4.49 6.71 12.92
CA VAL A 239 -4.87 7.55 11.78
C VAL A 239 -3.87 7.40 10.65
N GLU A 240 -4.31 7.65 9.42
CA GLU A 240 -3.45 7.67 8.25
C GLU A 240 -3.59 8.99 7.50
N PHE A 241 -2.47 9.48 6.99
CA PHE A 241 -2.39 10.57 6.03
C PHE A 241 -1.60 10.09 4.82
N ALA A 242 -2.26 9.96 3.67
CA ALA A 242 -1.62 9.67 2.40
C ALA A 242 -1.35 10.97 1.64
N GLY A 243 -0.12 11.10 1.12
CA GLY A 243 0.28 12.22 0.28
C GLY A 243 -0.20 12.03 -1.14
N GLN A 244 -0.54 13.15 -1.80
CA GLN A 244 -0.81 13.15 -3.24
C GLN A 244 0.48 13.03 -4.05
N GLY A 245 0.37 12.63 -5.31
CA GLY A 245 1.47 12.67 -6.27
C GLY A 245 1.96 14.10 -6.51
N VAL A 246 3.28 14.29 -6.65
CA VAL A 246 3.87 15.60 -6.98
C VAL A 246 3.80 15.86 -8.48
N THR A 247 4.01 14.80 -9.30
CA THR A 247 4.08 14.89 -10.77
C THR A 247 3.12 13.94 -11.48
N SER A 248 2.54 12.99 -10.78
CA SER A 248 1.62 11.99 -11.34
C SER A 248 0.17 12.38 -11.11
N PRO A 249 -0.72 12.21 -12.11
CA PRO A 249 -2.15 12.45 -11.94
C PRO A 249 -2.77 11.42 -11.02
N GLY A 250 -3.84 11.80 -10.32
CA GLY A 250 -4.64 10.94 -9.48
C GLY A 250 -5.90 10.40 -10.17
N PHE A 251 -6.91 10.04 -9.38
CA PHE A 251 -8.18 9.49 -9.85
C PHE A 251 -8.97 10.42 -10.77
N GLU A 252 -8.76 11.72 -10.70
CA GLU A 252 -9.38 12.70 -11.60
C GLU A 252 -9.09 12.38 -13.07
N SER A 253 -7.94 11.81 -13.38
CA SER A 253 -7.59 11.40 -14.75
C SER A 253 -8.44 10.23 -15.28
N VAL A 254 -9.04 9.44 -14.39
CA VAL A 254 -9.89 8.29 -14.73
C VAL A 254 -11.37 8.69 -14.81
N LEU A 255 -11.78 9.60 -13.94
CA LEU A 255 -13.20 9.99 -13.83
C LEU A 255 -13.58 11.07 -14.86
N GLY A 256 -12.61 11.71 -15.48
CA GLY A 256 -12.80 12.89 -16.34
C GLY A 256 -12.90 14.16 -15.49
N SER A 257 -12.27 15.22 -15.95
CA SER A 257 -12.37 16.57 -15.35
C SER A 257 -13.50 17.37 -15.96
#